data_d5fd80af601a1623a892686d70c46a9a
#
_entry.id   d5fd80af601a1623a892686d70c46a9a
#
_cell.length_a   1.000
_cell.length_b   1.000
_cell.length_c   1.000
_cell.angle_alpha   90.00
_cell.angle_beta   90.00
_cell.angle_gamma   90.00
#
_symmetry.space_group_name_H-M   'P 1'
#
loop_
_entity.id
_entity.type
_entity.pdbx_description
1 polymer ?
#
loop_
_entity_poly.entity_id
_entity_poly.type
_entity_poly.pdbx_seq_one_letter_code
_entity_poly.pdbx_strand_id
1 'polypeptide(L)'
;MIEKPNKSPKRPNLSCGPCVKRPGWTINTLNTLDLLGRSHRSDICLKTLNEVISLTKETLDIPTDYKVAIVPGSNTGAFEMALWSMIGPLPVDALAWETFGSGWIYDLKDQLKIKDLRIHRADYSSIPNLLSLIHI
;
A
#
# COMPACT_ATOMS: atom_id res chain seq x y z
N MET A 1 -2.45 -29.38 -11.22
CA MET A 1 -3.29 -29.12 -10.01
C MET A 1 -2.33 -28.99 -8.83
N ILE A 2 -2.47 -27.93 -8.04
CA ILE A 2 -1.70 -27.79 -6.79
C ILE A 2 -2.36 -28.72 -5.75
N GLU A 3 -1.60 -29.65 -5.20
CA GLU A 3 -2.10 -30.55 -4.16
C GLU A 3 -2.43 -29.77 -2.88
N LYS A 4 -3.54 -30.15 -2.26
CA LYS A 4 -3.94 -29.57 -0.98
C LYS A 4 -2.91 -29.96 0.10
N PRO A 5 -2.40 -29.01 0.92
CA PRO A 5 -1.46 -29.30 1.98
C PRO A 5 -2.01 -30.33 2.98
N ASN A 6 -1.17 -31.28 3.40
CA ASN A 6 -1.54 -32.29 4.37
C ASN A 6 -1.61 -31.77 5.81
N LYS A 7 -1.15 -30.55 6.06
CA LYS A 7 -1.13 -29.96 7.40
C LYS A 7 -1.89 -28.65 7.39
N SER A 8 -2.76 -28.48 8.36
CA SER A 8 -3.40 -27.18 8.63
C SER A 8 -2.49 -26.31 9.50
N PRO A 9 -2.49 -24.98 9.30
CA PRO A 9 -1.75 -24.08 10.18
C PRO A 9 -2.31 -24.15 11.61
N LYS A 10 -1.45 -24.00 12.61
CA LYS A 10 -1.87 -23.96 14.03
C LYS A 10 -2.82 -22.79 14.33
N ARG A 11 -2.75 -21.72 13.55
CA ARG A 11 -3.62 -20.54 13.64
C ARG A 11 -4.12 -20.22 12.24
N PRO A 12 -5.32 -20.67 11.87
CA PRO A 12 -5.85 -20.52 10.50
C PRO A 12 -6.54 -19.17 10.25
N ASN A 13 -6.37 -18.20 11.14
CA ASN A 13 -6.95 -16.86 11.01
C ASN A 13 -6.16 -16.05 9.97
N LEU A 14 -6.52 -16.22 8.70
CA LEU A 14 -5.84 -15.61 7.55
C LEU A 14 -6.67 -14.50 6.91
N SER A 15 -7.70 -14.01 7.61
CA SER A 15 -8.52 -12.89 7.11
C SER A 15 -7.75 -11.57 7.18
N CYS A 16 -8.06 -10.66 6.26
CA CYS A 16 -7.63 -9.27 6.35
C CYS A 16 -8.45 -8.51 7.42
N GLY A 17 -7.91 -7.38 7.90
CA GLY A 17 -8.50 -6.58 8.97
C GLY A 17 -7.61 -6.56 10.20
N PRO A 18 -8.16 -6.52 11.43
CA PRO A 18 -7.34 -6.52 12.63
C PRO A 18 -6.41 -7.74 12.68
N CYS A 19 -5.13 -7.50 12.53
CA CYS A 19 -4.13 -8.58 12.50
C CYS A 19 -3.44 -8.71 13.85
N VAL A 20 -2.93 -9.92 14.13
CA VAL A 20 -2.01 -10.15 15.25
C VAL A 20 -0.74 -9.38 14.97
N LYS A 21 -0.32 -8.57 15.93
CA LYS A 21 0.94 -7.81 15.87
C LYS A 21 2.14 -8.77 15.98
N ARG A 22 3.36 -8.23 16.04
CA ARG A 22 4.57 -9.03 16.19
C ARG A 22 4.48 -10.04 17.35
N PRO A 23 5.22 -11.15 17.32
CA PRO A 23 5.27 -12.09 18.44
C PRO A 23 5.61 -11.38 19.77
N GLY A 24 4.89 -11.76 20.83
CA GLY A 24 5.08 -11.16 22.16
C GLY A 24 4.41 -9.80 22.37
N TRP A 25 3.80 -9.20 21.34
CA TRP A 25 3.05 -7.95 21.51
C TRP A 25 1.75 -8.19 22.30
N THR A 26 1.48 -7.31 23.26
CA THR A 26 0.21 -7.27 24.01
C THR A 26 -0.29 -5.82 24.05
N ILE A 27 -1.57 -5.65 24.38
CA ILE A 27 -2.16 -4.30 24.53
C ILE A 27 -1.42 -3.45 25.57
N ASN A 28 -0.84 -4.07 26.58
CA ASN A 28 -0.07 -3.38 27.60
C ASN A 28 1.19 -2.69 27.05
N THR A 29 1.68 -3.12 25.89
CA THR A 29 2.78 -2.44 25.21
C THR A 29 2.46 -0.98 24.90
N LEU A 30 1.20 -0.65 24.64
CA LEU A 30 0.77 0.73 24.38
C LEU A 30 0.94 1.63 25.63
N ASN A 31 0.76 1.07 26.82
CA ASN A 31 0.86 1.82 28.07
C ASN A 31 2.31 2.24 28.37
N THR A 32 3.29 1.53 27.80
CA THR A 32 4.72 1.84 28.02
C THR A 32 5.24 2.94 27.08
N LEU A 33 4.49 3.30 26.05
CA LEU A 33 4.92 4.26 25.04
C LEU A 33 4.64 5.72 25.42
N ASP A 34 3.84 5.96 26.47
CA ASP A 34 3.40 7.31 26.90
C ASP A 34 2.88 8.20 25.75
N LEU A 35 2.24 7.59 24.76
CA LEU A 35 1.73 8.28 23.56
C LEU A 35 0.21 8.45 23.58
N LEU A 36 -0.51 7.62 24.36
CA LEU A 36 -1.95 7.62 24.41
C LEU A 36 -2.50 8.90 25.01
N GLY A 37 -3.53 9.45 24.38
CA GLY A 37 -4.14 10.72 24.81
C GLY A 37 -3.35 11.98 24.45
N ARG A 38 -2.19 11.85 23.83
CA ARG A 38 -1.37 12.97 23.35
C ARG A 38 -1.75 13.39 21.94
N SER A 39 -1.57 14.66 21.64
CA SER A 39 -1.69 15.14 20.25
C SER A 39 -0.60 14.50 19.38
N HIS A 40 -0.97 14.10 18.17
CA HIS A 40 -0.01 13.65 17.15
C HIS A 40 1.03 14.71 16.79
N ARG A 41 0.79 15.98 17.15
CA ARG A 41 1.71 17.12 16.96
C ARG A 41 2.63 17.37 18.15
N SER A 42 2.51 16.61 19.25
CA SER A 42 3.46 16.71 20.37
C SER A 42 4.84 16.19 19.95
N ASP A 43 5.89 16.72 20.56
CA ASP A 43 7.28 16.38 20.22
C ASP A 43 7.56 14.88 20.27
N ILE A 44 7.03 14.20 21.29
CA ILE A 44 7.19 12.75 21.42
C ILE A 44 6.49 11.99 20.30
N CYS A 45 5.28 12.41 19.90
CA CYS A 45 4.57 11.76 18.80
C CYS A 45 5.24 12.04 17.45
N LEU A 46 5.68 13.26 17.20
CA LEU A 46 6.43 13.61 15.98
C LEU A 46 7.74 12.85 15.90
N LYS A 47 8.47 12.71 17.00
CA LYS A 47 9.69 11.91 17.07
C LYS A 47 9.42 10.46 16.68
N THR A 48 8.38 9.85 17.25
CA THR A 48 7.97 8.47 16.95
C THR A 48 7.55 8.28 15.50
N LEU A 49 6.80 9.22 14.93
CA LEU A 49 6.41 9.19 13.51
C LEU A 49 7.64 9.28 12.59
N ASN A 50 8.58 10.18 12.91
CA ASN A 50 9.82 10.30 12.15
C ASN A 50 10.68 9.03 12.24
N GLU A 51 10.71 8.37 13.40
CA GLU A 51 11.38 7.08 13.55
C GLU A 51 10.75 6.01 12.66
N VAL A 52 9.41 5.92 12.62
CA VAL A 52 8.70 4.99 11.72
C VAL A 52 9.07 5.25 10.26
N ILE A 53 9.11 6.50 9.83
CA ILE A 53 9.50 6.88 8.46
C ILE A 53 10.95 6.45 8.18
N SER A 54 11.86 6.71 9.11
CA SER A 54 13.28 6.35 8.97
C SER A 54 13.48 4.84 8.88
N LEU A 55 12.85 4.09 9.77
CA LEU A 55 12.88 2.63 9.76
C LEU A 55 12.25 2.04 8.50
N THR A 56 11.21 2.66 7.98
CA THR A 56 10.59 2.23 6.71
C THR A 56 11.57 2.40 5.56
N LYS A 57 12.26 3.54 5.50
CA LYS A 57 13.29 3.79 4.47
C LYS A 57 14.44 2.79 4.55
N GLU A 58 14.93 2.55 5.74
CA GLU A 58 16.01 1.59 5.99
C GLU A 58 15.61 0.17 5.63
N THR A 59 14.45 -0.29 6.12
CA THR A 59 13.98 -1.67 5.92
C THR A 59 13.70 -2.01 4.46
N LEU A 60 13.22 -1.02 3.69
CA LEU A 60 12.88 -1.19 2.28
C LEU A 60 13.99 -0.73 1.33
N ASP A 61 15.16 -0.33 1.87
CA ASP A 61 16.30 0.20 1.10
C ASP A 61 15.87 1.32 0.11
N ILE A 62 15.06 2.26 0.61
CA ILE A 62 14.50 3.34 -0.21
C ILE A 62 15.59 4.37 -0.49
N PRO A 63 15.83 4.74 -1.77
CA PRO A 63 16.81 5.75 -2.12
C PRO A 63 16.57 7.09 -1.40
N THR A 64 17.62 7.82 -1.11
CA THR A 64 17.59 9.03 -0.27
C THR A 64 16.76 10.17 -0.86
N ASP A 65 16.66 10.24 -2.19
CA ASP A 65 15.86 11.23 -2.93
C ASP A 65 14.35 10.92 -2.92
N TYR A 66 13.96 9.70 -2.53
CA TYR A 66 12.55 9.34 -2.41
C TYR A 66 11.94 9.87 -1.10
N LYS A 67 10.69 10.27 -1.19
CA LYS A 67 9.90 10.70 -0.03
C LYS A 67 9.00 9.57 0.46
N VAL A 68 8.93 9.42 1.78
CA VAL A 68 7.99 8.51 2.45
C VAL A 68 7.07 9.35 3.30
N ALA A 69 5.78 9.10 3.21
CA ALA A 69 4.77 9.79 3.99
C ALA A 69 3.79 8.79 4.62
N ILE A 70 3.38 9.07 5.84
CA ILE A 70 2.26 8.38 6.50
C ILE A 70 1.01 9.20 6.23
N VAL A 71 0.03 8.58 5.58
CA VAL A 71 -1.24 9.22 5.24
C VAL A 71 -2.41 8.54 5.95
N PRO A 72 -3.47 9.26 6.32
CA PRO A 72 -4.64 8.67 6.97
C PRO A 72 -5.48 7.88 5.97
N GLY A 73 -6.17 6.87 6.45
CA GLY A 73 -7.12 6.09 5.67
C GLY A 73 -6.67 4.64 5.46
N SER A 74 -6.93 4.13 4.27
CA SER A 74 -6.59 2.78 3.83
C SER A 74 -5.50 2.77 2.77
N ASN A 75 -5.04 1.58 2.37
CA ASN A 75 -4.15 1.43 1.22
C ASN A 75 -4.78 2.03 -0.05
N THR A 76 -6.08 1.80 -0.27
CA THR A 76 -6.85 2.40 -1.36
C THR A 76 -6.80 3.93 -1.28
N GLY A 77 -7.09 4.51 -0.11
CA GLY A 77 -7.04 5.96 0.06
C GLY A 77 -5.65 6.55 -0.19
N ALA A 78 -4.58 5.86 0.22
CA ALA A 78 -3.21 6.29 -0.07
C ALA A 78 -2.89 6.24 -1.58
N PHE A 79 -3.33 5.19 -2.25
CA PHE A 79 -3.15 5.02 -3.69
C PHE A 79 -3.93 6.08 -4.48
N GLU A 80 -5.19 6.29 -4.15
CA GLU A 80 -6.03 7.32 -4.76
C GLU A 80 -5.48 8.72 -4.54
N MET A 81 -4.96 9.02 -3.35
CA MET A 81 -4.31 10.31 -3.09
C MET A 81 -3.13 10.54 -4.05
N ALA A 82 -2.33 9.50 -4.33
CA ALA A 82 -1.25 9.58 -5.31
C ALA A 82 -1.79 9.78 -6.73
N LEU A 83 -2.80 9.01 -7.14
CA LEU A 83 -3.45 9.15 -8.45
C LEU A 83 -3.94 10.57 -8.69
N TRP A 84 -4.73 11.11 -7.77
CA TRP A 84 -5.37 12.42 -7.92
C TRP A 84 -4.38 13.59 -7.82
N SER A 85 -3.22 13.38 -7.21
CA SER A 85 -2.23 14.44 -7.01
C SER A 85 -1.11 14.44 -8.05
N MET A 86 -0.77 13.29 -8.61
CA MET A 86 0.47 13.13 -9.39
C MET A 86 0.25 12.79 -10.86
N ILE A 87 -0.93 12.25 -11.23
CA ILE A 87 -1.20 11.81 -12.60
C ILE A 87 -1.84 12.92 -13.43
N GLY A 88 -1.47 13.00 -14.71
CA GLY A 88 -2.08 13.89 -15.70
C GLY A 88 -1.13 14.56 -16.68
N PRO A 89 0.08 15.00 -16.27
CA PRO A 89 1.00 15.68 -17.20
C PRO A 89 1.63 14.76 -18.25
N LEU A 90 1.75 13.48 -17.96
CA LEU A 90 2.41 12.48 -18.81
C LEU A 90 1.43 11.37 -19.20
N PRO A 91 1.72 10.62 -20.31
CA PRO A 91 1.01 9.40 -20.64
C PRO A 91 1.01 8.41 -19.46
N VAL A 92 -0.09 7.67 -19.31
CA VAL A 92 -0.28 6.76 -18.18
C VAL A 92 -0.48 5.33 -18.67
N ASP A 93 0.31 4.40 -18.18
CA ASP A 93 0.09 2.97 -18.30
C ASP A 93 -0.56 2.44 -17.03
N ALA A 94 -1.78 1.93 -17.12
CA ALA A 94 -2.52 1.36 -16.01
C ALA A 94 -2.60 -0.16 -16.15
N LEU A 95 -2.13 -0.89 -15.14
CA LEU A 95 -2.13 -2.33 -15.11
C LEU A 95 -3.14 -2.82 -14.08
N ALA A 96 -3.99 -3.77 -14.47
CA ALA A 96 -4.95 -4.39 -13.55
C ALA A 96 -5.19 -5.86 -13.84
N TRP A 97 -5.31 -6.65 -12.79
CA TRP A 97 -5.59 -8.09 -12.83
C TRP A 97 -6.54 -8.54 -11.72
N GLU A 98 -7.15 -7.59 -11.02
CA GLU A 98 -8.07 -7.87 -9.92
C GLU A 98 -9.04 -6.69 -9.70
N THR A 99 -9.93 -6.79 -8.71
CA THR A 99 -11.04 -5.87 -8.51
C THR A 99 -10.58 -4.45 -8.14
N PHE A 100 -9.60 -4.30 -7.26
CA PHE A 100 -9.10 -2.98 -6.84
C PHE A 100 -8.44 -2.24 -8.00
N GLY A 101 -7.55 -2.89 -8.72
CA GLY A 101 -6.91 -2.31 -9.92
C GLY A 101 -7.95 -1.92 -10.97
N SER A 102 -9.02 -2.70 -11.12
CA SER A 102 -10.12 -2.34 -12.03
C SER A 102 -10.88 -1.10 -11.57
N GLY A 103 -11.04 -0.90 -10.25
CA GLY A 103 -11.61 0.31 -9.68
C GLY A 103 -10.75 1.54 -9.99
N TRP A 104 -9.45 1.46 -9.80
CA TRP A 104 -8.52 2.56 -10.12
C TRP A 104 -8.45 2.88 -11.61
N ILE A 105 -8.59 1.89 -12.49
CA ILE A 105 -8.74 2.17 -13.94
C ILE A 105 -10.01 2.97 -14.22
N TYR A 106 -11.11 2.67 -13.51
CA TYR A 106 -12.33 3.47 -13.62
C TYR A 106 -12.07 4.93 -13.19
N ASP A 107 -11.36 5.14 -12.08
CA ASP A 107 -11.02 6.50 -11.63
C ASP A 107 -10.17 7.24 -12.66
N LEU A 108 -9.15 6.60 -13.21
CA LEU A 108 -8.30 7.21 -14.24
C LEU A 108 -9.08 7.59 -15.51
N LYS A 109 -9.95 6.69 -15.96
CA LYS A 109 -10.67 6.84 -17.22
C LYS A 109 -11.90 7.76 -17.09
N ASP A 110 -12.74 7.48 -16.10
CA ASP A 110 -14.09 8.04 -16.04
C ASP A 110 -14.18 9.26 -15.08
N GLN A 111 -13.35 9.30 -14.02
CA GLN A 111 -13.31 10.39 -13.07
C GLN A 111 -12.25 11.44 -13.47
N LEU A 112 -11.00 11.04 -13.58
CA LEU A 112 -9.89 11.92 -13.94
C LEU A 112 -9.82 12.23 -15.43
N LYS A 113 -10.46 11.39 -16.26
CA LYS A 113 -10.54 11.56 -17.72
C LYS A 113 -9.18 11.72 -18.38
N ILE A 114 -8.23 10.90 -17.98
CA ILE A 114 -6.87 10.91 -18.51
C ILE A 114 -6.92 10.63 -20.01
N LYS A 115 -6.44 11.56 -20.82
CA LYS A 115 -6.55 11.49 -22.29
C LYS A 115 -5.62 10.43 -22.89
N ASP A 116 -4.39 10.36 -22.39
CA ASP A 116 -3.37 9.44 -22.87
C ASP A 116 -3.21 8.30 -21.84
N LEU A 117 -4.22 7.41 -21.84
CA LEU A 117 -4.31 6.28 -20.92
C LEU A 117 -4.25 4.96 -21.69
N ARG A 118 -3.23 4.17 -21.43
CA ARG A 118 -3.11 2.79 -21.93
C ARG A 118 -3.46 1.82 -20.81
N ILE A 119 -4.34 0.85 -21.10
CA ILE A 119 -4.85 -0.08 -20.09
C ILE A 119 -4.38 -1.50 -20.42
N HIS A 120 -3.66 -2.11 -19.49
CA HIS A 120 -3.15 -3.47 -19.59
C HIS A 120 -3.88 -4.35 -18.56
N ARG A 121 -4.62 -5.35 -19.04
CA ARG A 121 -5.40 -6.25 -18.18
C ARG A 121 -4.90 -7.68 -18.27
N ALA A 122 -5.03 -8.39 -17.16
CA ALA A 122 -4.88 -9.84 -17.08
C ALA A 122 -5.97 -10.43 -16.19
N ASP A 123 -6.11 -11.74 -16.22
CA ASP A 123 -7.02 -12.48 -15.36
C ASP A 123 -6.46 -12.56 -13.92
N TYR A 124 -7.34 -12.90 -12.98
CA TYR A 124 -6.93 -13.19 -11.59
C TYR A 124 -5.78 -14.19 -11.56
N SER A 125 -4.84 -13.97 -10.65
CA SER A 125 -3.61 -14.76 -10.47
C SER A 125 -2.60 -14.66 -11.63
N SER A 126 -2.81 -13.76 -12.56
CA SER A 126 -1.89 -13.45 -13.66
C SER A 126 -1.49 -11.97 -13.60
N ILE A 127 -0.37 -11.62 -14.20
CA ILE A 127 0.03 -10.23 -14.40
C ILE A 127 -0.05 -9.90 -15.89
N PRO A 128 -0.37 -8.65 -16.27
CA PRO A 128 -0.30 -8.21 -17.67
C PRO A 128 1.09 -8.39 -18.24
N ASN A 129 1.17 -8.61 -19.55
CA ASN A 129 2.47 -8.72 -20.23
C ASN A 129 3.19 -7.37 -20.20
N LEU A 130 4.26 -7.29 -19.40
CA LEU A 130 5.07 -6.09 -19.23
C LEU A 130 6.15 -5.91 -20.31
N LEU A 131 6.40 -6.92 -21.13
CA LEU A 131 7.44 -6.84 -22.19
C LEU A 131 7.14 -5.75 -23.21
N SER A 132 5.88 -5.41 -23.42
CA SER A 132 5.48 -4.30 -24.29
C SER A 132 5.81 -2.92 -23.71
N LEU A 133 6.12 -2.82 -22.41
CA LEU A 133 6.43 -1.57 -21.73
C LEU A 133 7.96 -1.28 -21.64
N ILE A 134 8.78 -2.29 -21.93
CA ILE A 134 10.25 -2.17 -21.82
C ILE A 134 10.85 -1.36 -22.98
N HIS A 135 10.10 -1.09 -24.02
CA HIS A 135 10.55 -0.39 -25.24
C HIS A 135 10.01 1.04 -25.36
N ILE A 136 9.67 1.67 -24.21
CA ILE A 136 9.26 3.07 -24.16
C ILE A 136 10.46 3.94 -23.80
#